data_694d346d74f93334521e15938a24efbe
#
_entry.id   694d346d74f93334521e15938a24efbe
#
_cell.length_a   1.000
_cell.length_b   1.000
_cell.length_c   1.000
_cell.angle_alpha   90.00
_cell.angle_beta   90.00
_cell.angle_gamma   90.00
#
_symmetry.space_group_name_H-M   'P 1'
#
loop_
_entity.id
_entity.type
_entity.pdbx_description
1 polymer ?
#
loop_
_entity_poly.entity_id
_entity_poly.type
_entity_poly.pdbx_seq_one_letter_code
_entity_poly.pdbx_strand_id
1 'polypeptide(L)'
;MTVAALYDIHGNAPALAAVIGELRADPPDAVVIGGDVIAGPLPLETLELLRGLPWPVHWLRGNADRAVVMSFDGTVPPKLLEHPLYQADQWVATFIDRADRDWLDQLPPVVRLDVDGLDEVLFCHATPRSDEERITVFTPPERLAPILEQGGADLTVAGHTHRQFDLTAGGRRMVNAGSVGRPYEHGPGAYWLRLGPDVELRRTGYDTGAAVARFAAVGYPLADSILAPVDADAIARRYEDHGDEALDPSSYTGVA
;
A
#
# COMPACT_ATOMS: atom_id res chain seq x y z
N MET A 1 -5.65 -21.01 7.39
CA MET A 1 -4.43 -20.31 7.87
C MET A 1 -4.76 -18.89 8.31
N THR A 2 -3.96 -18.33 9.23
CA THR A 2 -4.02 -16.91 9.60
C THR A 2 -3.07 -16.11 8.73
N VAL A 3 -3.45 -14.88 8.34
CA VAL A 3 -2.67 -14.03 7.43
C VAL A 3 -2.48 -12.64 8.03
N ALA A 4 -1.24 -12.10 7.94
CA ALA A 4 -1.00 -10.68 8.12
C ALA A 4 -0.92 -9.99 6.75
N ALA A 5 -1.75 -8.99 6.50
CA ALA A 5 -1.76 -8.25 5.23
C ALA A 5 -1.18 -6.84 5.43
N LEU A 6 -0.02 -6.61 4.81
CA LEU A 6 0.78 -5.38 4.90
C LEU A 6 0.77 -4.69 3.54
N TYR A 7 0.20 -3.50 3.48
CA TYR A 7 0.01 -2.72 2.27
C TYR A 7 0.73 -1.38 2.36
N ASP A 8 1.11 -0.83 1.22
CA ASP A 8 1.57 0.56 1.11
C ASP A 8 2.71 0.87 2.10
N ILE A 9 3.77 0.03 2.06
CA ILE A 9 4.91 0.14 2.97
C ILE A 9 5.76 1.36 2.63
N HIS A 10 5.82 1.73 1.35
CA HIS A 10 6.48 2.94 0.88
C HIS A 10 7.88 3.15 1.45
N GLY A 11 8.72 2.12 1.45
CA GLY A 11 10.10 2.24 1.92
C GLY A 11 10.25 2.70 3.37
N ASN A 12 9.19 2.64 4.20
CA ASN A 12 9.22 3.02 5.60
C ASN A 12 9.68 1.85 6.48
N ALA A 13 10.97 1.55 6.43
CA ALA A 13 11.58 0.47 7.19
C ALA A 13 11.33 0.57 8.72
N PRO A 14 11.35 1.76 9.37
CA PRO A 14 11.00 1.88 10.79
C PRO A 14 9.57 1.42 11.13
N ALA A 15 8.58 1.80 10.32
CA ALA A 15 7.20 1.36 10.50
C ALA A 15 7.07 -0.15 10.31
N LEU A 16 7.68 -0.68 9.24
CA LEU A 16 7.70 -2.10 8.95
C LEU A 16 8.37 -2.91 10.07
N ALA A 17 9.51 -2.44 10.59
CA ALA A 17 10.21 -3.11 11.69
C ALA A 17 9.34 -3.20 12.95
N ALA A 18 8.55 -2.17 13.25
CA ALA A 18 7.62 -2.19 14.38
C ALA A 18 6.51 -3.23 14.16
N VAL A 19 5.90 -3.29 12.96
CA VAL A 19 4.90 -4.31 12.62
C VAL A 19 5.51 -5.72 12.71
N ILE A 20 6.69 -5.95 12.16
CA ILE A 20 7.39 -7.24 12.26
C ILE A 20 7.62 -7.63 13.74
N GLY A 21 7.88 -6.66 14.61
CA GLY A 21 7.98 -6.88 16.06
C GLY A 21 6.69 -7.47 16.65
N GLU A 22 5.52 -6.94 16.28
CA GLU A 22 4.22 -7.48 16.70
C GLU A 22 3.97 -8.88 16.10
N LEU A 23 4.28 -9.06 14.81
CA LEU A 23 4.12 -10.37 14.16
C LEU A 23 4.99 -11.47 14.78
N ARG A 24 6.15 -11.12 15.32
CA ARG A 24 6.99 -12.09 16.06
C ARG A 24 6.39 -12.48 17.42
N ALA A 25 5.63 -11.58 18.06
CA ALA A 25 4.94 -11.87 19.31
C ALA A 25 3.66 -12.69 19.10
N ASP A 26 2.99 -12.50 17.96
CA ASP A 26 1.77 -13.23 17.54
C ASP A 26 1.92 -13.65 16.06
N PRO A 27 2.62 -14.77 15.77
CA PRO A 27 2.99 -15.17 14.42
C PRO A 27 1.79 -15.53 13.54
N PRO A 28 1.73 -15.01 12.29
CA PRO A 28 0.78 -15.51 11.29
C PRO A 28 1.31 -16.79 10.63
N ASP A 29 0.44 -17.52 9.93
CA ASP A 29 0.85 -18.64 9.08
C ASP A 29 1.47 -18.15 7.75
N ALA A 30 1.03 -16.97 7.28
CA ALA A 30 1.56 -16.33 6.07
C ALA A 30 1.45 -14.79 6.14
N VAL A 31 2.24 -14.10 5.31
CA VAL A 31 2.19 -12.66 5.13
C VAL A 31 1.82 -12.34 3.68
N VAL A 32 0.90 -11.41 3.47
CA VAL A 32 0.62 -10.81 2.16
C VAL A 32 1.23 -9.41 2.13
N ILE A 33 2.04 -9.14 1.12
CA ILE A 33 2.57 -7.80 0.81
C ILE A 33 1.77 -7.24 -0.35
N GLY A 34 0.96 -6.24 -0.05
CA GLY A 34 -0.11 -5.73 -0.90
C GLY A 34 0.28 -4.65 -1.90
N GLY A 35 1.55 -4.58 -2.29
CA GLY A 35 2.07 -3.59 -3.23
C GLY A 35 2.53 -2.30 -2.57
N ASP A 36 3.07 -1.40 -3.40
CA ASP A 36 3.71 -0.14 -3.00
C ASP A 36 4.78 -0.35 -1.92
N VAL A 37 5.73 -1.26 -2.26
CA VAL A 37 6.68 -1.82 -1.30
C VAL A 37 7.80 -0.83 -1.00
N ILE A 38 8.52 -0.41 -2.06
CA ILE A 38 9.80 0.30 -1.93
C ILE A 38 9.76 1.77 -2.36
N ALA A 39 8.66 2.26 -2.90
CA ALA A 39 8.51 3.65 -3.36
C ALA A 39 8.52 4.63 -2.17
N GLY A 40 9.72 4.86 -1.59
CA GLY A 40 9.89 5.67 -0.40
C GLY A 40 11.33 5.74 0.11
N PRO A 41 11.55 6.23 1.36
CA PRO A 41 12.85 6.71 1.82
C PRO A 41 13.93 5.65 2.05
N LEU A 42 13.58 4.42 2.39
CA LEU A 42 14.55 3.36 2.75
C LEU A 42 14.27 2.07 1.96
N PRO A 43 14.38 2.12 0.60
CA PRO A 43 13.94 1.02 -0.26
C PRO A 43 14.67 -0.29 0.01
N LEU A 44 16.00 -0.26 0.10
CA LEU A 44 16.82 -1.48 0.28
C LEU A 44 16.65 -2.08 1.67
N GLU A 45 16.59 -1.25 2.72
CA GLU A 45 16.35 -1.73 4.09
C GLU A 45 14.97 -2.38 4.20
N THR A 46 13.97 -1.81 3.54
CA THR A 46 12.62 -2.39 3.47
C THR A 46 12.65 -3.77 2.81
N LEU A 47 13.33 -3.91 1.67
CA LEU A 47 13.48 -5.21 1.00
C LEU A 47 14.23 -6.22 1.86
N GLU A 48 15.29 -5.80 2.56
CA GLU A 48 16.05 -6.66 3.46
C GLU A 48 15.18 -7.20 4.59
N LEU A 49 14.38 -6.33 5.24
CA LEU A 49 13.45 -6.73 6.29
C LEU A 49 12.41 -7.73 5.77
N LEU A 50 11.83 -7.48 4.60
CA LEU A 50 10.80 -8.35 4.03
C LEU A 50 11.36 -9.70 3.54
N ARG A 51 12.53 -9.71 2.92
CA ARG A 51 13.23 -10.94 2.51
C ARG A 51 13.69 -11.78 3.69
N GLY A 52 13.89 -11.15 4.86
CA GLY A 52 14.25 -11.81 6.12
C GLY A 52 13.07 -12.32 6.95
N LEU A 53 11.82 -12.22 6.45
CA LEU A 53 10.65 -12.74 7.18
C LEU A 53 10.70 -14.27 7.29
N PRO A 54 10.40 -14.84 8.47
CA PRO A 54 10.44 -16.30 8.67
C PRO A 54 9.18 -17.01 8.18
N TRP A 55 8.17 -16.30 7.73
CA TRP A 55 6.89 -16.84 7.25
C TRP A 55 6.83 -16.85 5.73
N PRO A 56 6.01 -17.71 5.11
CA PRO A 56 5.66 -17.62 3.69
C PRO A 56 5.14 -16.24 3.35
N VAL A 57 5.68 -15.64 2.28
CA VAL A 57 5.28 -14.31 1.83
C VAL A 57 4.65 -14.39 0.44
N HIS A 58 3.43 -13.88 0.32
CA HIS A 58 2.72 -13.71 -0.93
C HIS A 58 2.77 -12.24 -1.34
N TRP A 59 3.30 -11.99 -2.54
CA TRP A 59 3.55 -10.65 -3.04
C TRP A 59 2.57 -10.29 -4.13
N LEU A 60 2.14 -9.03 -4.17
CA LEU A 60 1.47 -8.45 -5.32
C LEU A 60 2.02 -7.05 -5.60
N ARG A 61 1.83 -6.59 -6.85
CA ARG A 61 2.35 -5.32 -7.33
C ARG A 61 1.37 -4.19 -7.07
N GLY A 62 1.88 -3.05 -6.58
CA GLY A 62 1.18 -1.78 -6.54
C GLY A 62 1.54 -0.86 -7.71
N ASN A 63 0.84 0.26 -7.80
CA ASN A 63 1.08 1.26 -8.84
C ASN A 63 2.41 2.00 -8.65
N ALA A 64 2.83 2.24 -7.40
CA ALA A 64 4.12 2.87 -7.15
C ALA A 64 5.31 1.93 -7.42
N ASP A 65 5.15 0.61 -7.24
CA ASP A 65 6.16 -0.37 -7.68
C ASP A 65 6.36 -0.29 -9.20
N ARG A 66 5.27 -0.18 -9.97
CA ARG A 66 5.31 0.01 -11.42
C ARG A 66 5.94 1.37 -11.78
N ALA A 67 5.67 2.44 -11.04
CA ALA A 67 6.29 3.75 -11.26
C ALA A 67 7.81 3.73 -11.02
N VAL A 68 8.29 2.99 -10.03
CA VAL A 68 9.72 2.77 -9.80
C VAL A 68 10.36 2.00 -10.96
N VAL A 69 9.70 0.95 -11.47
CA VAL A 69 10.16 0.22 -12.68
C VAL A 69 10.26 1.15 -13.89
N MET A 70 9.23 1.96 -14.15
CA MET A 70 9.24 2.95 -15.25
C MET A 70 10.35 3.98 -15.07
N SER A 71 10.63 4.41 -13.85
CA SER A 71 11.70 5.35 -13.52
C SER A 71 13.08 4.74 -13.77
N PHE A 72 13.29 3.48 -13.38
CA PHE A 72 14.53 2.74 -13.66
C PHE A 72 14.79 2.56 -15.16
N ASP A 73 13.75 2.26 -15.93
CA ASP A 73 13.81 2.04 -17.38
C ASP A 73 13.84 3.35 -18.19
N GLY A 74 13.66 4.52 -17.56
CA GLY A 74 13.57 5.81 -18.24
C GLY A 74 12.34 5.96 -19.14
N THR A 75 11.24 5.27 -18.81
CA THR A 75 9.99 5.24 -19.62
C THR A 75 8.85 6.07 -19.00
N VAL A 76 9.13 6.85 -17.95
CA VAL A 76 8.16 7.76 -17.34
C VAL A 76 7.65 8.76 -18.40
N PRO A 77 6.32 8.91 -18.58
CA PRO A 77 5.77 9.89 -19.51
C PRO A 77 6.29 11.31 -19.23
N PRO A 78 6.69 12.09 -20.27
CA PRO A 78 7.29 13.41 -20.07
C PRO A 78 6.47 14.36 -19.18
N LYS A 79 5.15 14.31 -19.27
CA LYS A 79 4.22 15.12 -18.46
C LYS A 79 4.27 14.82 -16.95
N LEU A 80 4.81 13.68 -16.56
CA LEU A 80 4.90 13.23 -15.17
C LEU A 80 6.28 13.44 -14.55
N LEU A 81 7.31 13.78 -15.36
CA LEU A 81 8.69 13.90 -14.88
C LEU A 81 8.90 14.99 -13.84
N GLU A 82 8.10 16.06 -13.89
CA GLU A 82 8.16 17.15 -12.91
C GLU A 82 7.24 16.95 -11.70
N HIS A 83 6.44 15.88 -11.71
CA HIS A 83 5.53 15.61 -10.60
C HIS A 83 6.30 15.11 -9.38
N PRO A 84 6.11 15.67 -8.15
CA PRO A 84 6.90 15.33 -6.97
C PRO A 84 6.97 13.84 -6.63
N LEU A 85 5.87 13.10 -6.82
CA LEU A 85 5.85 11.64 -6.57
C LEU A 85 6.77 10.92 -7.56
N TYR A 86 6.70 11.23 -8.87
CA TYR A 86 7.58 10.62 -9.86
C TYR A 86 9.05 11.03 -9.69
N GLN A 87 9.33 12.22 -9.18
CA GLN A 87 10.69 12.60 -8.78
C GLN A 87 11.20 11.76 -7.62
N ALA A 88 10.32 11.46 -6.65
CA ALA A 88 10.65 10.55 -5.56
C ALA A 88 10.86 9.11 -6.06
N ASP A 89 10.04 8.61 -7.00
CA ASP A 89 10.22 7.29 -7.61
C ASP A 89 11.52 7.21 -8.44
N GLN A 90 11.88 8.28 -9.16
CA GLN A 90 13.18 8.38 -9.85
C GLN A 90 14.34 8.33 -8.83
N TRP A 91 14.21 9.01 -7.69
CA TRP A 91 15.20 8.94 -6.64
C TRP A 91 15.32 7.50 -6.10
N VAL A 92 14.21 6.80 -5.82
CA VAL A 92 14.19 5.39 -5.40
C VAL A 92 14.86 4.49 -6.44
N ALA A 93 14.58 4.69 -7.72
CA ALA A 93 15.15 3.92 -8.82
C ALA A 93 16.69 4.00 -8.90
N THR A 94 17.31 5.01 -8.27
CA THR A 94 18.80 5.09 -8.22
C THR A 94 19.43 4.11 -7.22
N PHE A 95 18.66 3.48 -6.35
CA PHE A 95 19.14 2.57 -5.31
C PHE A 95 18.99 1.09 -5.69
N ILE A 96 18.02 0.76 -6.55
CA ILE A 96 17.74 -0.62 -6.93
C ILE A 96 18.64 -1.07 -8.09
N ASP A 97 18.89 -2.36 -8.16
CA ASP A 97 19.59 -2.96 -9.28
C ASP A 97 18.62 -3.60 -10.30
N ARG A 98 19.19 -4.20 -11.36
CA ARG A 98 18.41 -4.86 -12.39
C ARG A 98 17.62 -6.05 -11.87
N ALA A 99 18.12 -6.77 -10.88
CA ALA A 99 17.42 -7.91 -10.31
C ALA A 99 16.20 -7.48 -9.48
N ASP A 100 16.32 -6.40 -8.71
CA ASP A 100 15.21 -5.81 -7.97
C ASP A 100 14.14 -5.27 -8.93
N ARG A 101 14.56 -4.56 -10.00
CA ARG A 101 13.66 -4.07 -11.05
C ARG A 101 12.87 -5.20 -11.70
N ASP A 102 13.56 -6.26 -12.14
CA ASP A 102 12.94 -7.39 -12.81
C ASP A 102 12.01 -8.18 -11.88
N TRP A 103 12.36 -8.27 -10.60
CA TRP A 103 11.49 -8.85 -9.57
C TRP A 103 10.21 -8.02 -9.37
N LEU A 104 10.28 -6.70 -9.21
CA LEU A 104 9.11 -5.83 -9.09
C LEU A 104 8.17 -5.94 -10.29
N ASP A 105 8.71 -5.98 -11.50
CA ASP A 105 7.94 -6.05 -12.73
C ASP A 105 7.15 -7.36 -12.88
N GLN A 106 7.65 -8.45 -12.28
CA GLN A 106 7.06 -9.79 -12.33
C GLN A 106 6.04 -10.06 -11.22
N LEU A 107 5.86 -9.15 -10.26
CA LEU A 107 4.89 -9.33 -9.19
C LEU A 107 3.46 -9.44 -9.76
N PRO A 108 2.66 -10.42 -9.30
CA PRO A 108 1.30 -10.59 -9.79
C PRO A 108 0.38 -9.43 -9.34
N PRO A 109 -0.68 -9.11 -10.10
CA PRO A 109 -1.64 -8.07 -9.72
C PRO A 109 -2.60 -8.50 -8.62
N VAL A 110 -2.83 -9.81 -8.46
CA VAL A 110 -3.76 -10.38 -7.46
C VAL A 110 -3.20 -11.68 -6.87
N VAL A 111 -3.59 -11.96 -5.63
CA VAL A 111 -3.32 -13.21 -4.93
C VAL A 111 -4.64 -13.72 -4.33
N ARG A 112 -4.83 -15.04 -4.24
CA ARG A 112 -5.98 -15.67 -3.56
C ARG A 112 -5.46 -16.68 -2.57
N LEU A 113 -6.01 -16.65 -1.36
CA LEU A 113 -5.65 -17.55 -0.26
C LEU A 113 -6.89 -18.02 0.48
N ASP A 114 -6.89 -19.28 0.92
CA ASP A 114 -7.89 -19.79 1.86
C ASP A 114 -7.51 -19.37 3.28
N VAL A 115 -8.33 -18.55 3.91
CA VAL A 115 -8.11 -17.99 5.25
C VAL A 115 -9.12 -18.58 6.22
N ASP A 116 -8.68 -19.02 7.39
CA ASP A 116 -9.56 -19.65 8.39
C ASP A 116 -10.74 -18.73 8.76
N GLY A 117 -11.95 -19.25 8.65
CA GLY A 117 -13.19 -18.52 8.96
C GLY A 117 -13.62 -17.49 7.90
N LEU A 118 -12.84 -17.27 6.84
CA LEU A 118 -13.11 -16.28 5.80
C LEU A 118 -13.19 -16.87 4.38
N ASP A 119 -13.01 -18.19 4.25
CA ASP A 119 -12.94 -18.90 2.97
C ASP A 119 -11.87 -18.32 2.03
N GLU A 120 -12.10 -18.32 0.72
CA GLU A 120 -11.18 -17.74 -0.26
C GLU A 120 -11.22 -16.20 -0.20
N VAL A 121 -10.09 -15.60 0.17
CA VAL A 121 -9.89 -14.15 0.18
C VAL A 121 -9.08 -13.72 -1.06
N LEU A 122 -9.57 -12.72 -1.78
CA LEU A 122 -8.85 -12.07 -2.87
C LEU A 122 -8.06 -10.88 -2.34
N PHE A 123 -6.77 -10.83 -2.64
CA PHE A 123 -5.88 -9.71 -2.35
C PHE A 123 -5.50 -9.01 -3.66
N CYS A 124 -5.66 -7.69 -3.73
CA CYS A 124 -5.26 -6.83 -4.84
C CYS A 124 -4.72 -5.52 -4.29
N HIS A 125 -4.00 -4.73 -5.11
CA HIS A 125 -3.50 -3.45 -4.59
C HIS A 125 -4.63 -2.44 -4.38
N ALA A 126 -5.40 -2.12 -5.41
CA ALA A 126 -6.51 -1.18 -5.35
C ALA A 126 -7.87 -1.87 -5.55
N THR A 127 -8.10 -2.45 -6.74
CA THR A 127 -9.28 -3.25 -7.05
C THR A 127 -8.90 -4.53 -7.81
N PRO A 128 -9.80 -5.52 -7.93
CA PRO A 128 -9.50 -6.74 -8.69
C PRO A 128 -9.12 -6.51 -10.17
N ARG A 129 -9.42 -5.32 -10.71
CA ARG A 129 -9.23 -4.97 -12.13
C ARG A 129 -8.21 -3.86 -12.38
N SER A 130 -7.76 -3.18 -11.33
CA SER A 130 -6.87 -2.02 -11.47
C SER A 130 -6.01 -1.83 -10.21
N ASP A 131 -4.74 -1.46 -10.40
CA ASP A 131 -3.83 -1.05 -9.32
C ASP A 131 -3.90 0.48 -9.03
N GLU A 132 -4.79 1.22 -9.72
CA GLU A 132 -4.96 2.67 -9.58
C GLU A 132 -6.38 3.12 -9.21
N GLU A 133 -7.40 2.23 -9.37
CA GLU A 133 -8.79 2.58 -9.12
C GLU A 133 -9.03 2.85 -7.63
N ARG A 134 -9.52 4.04 -7.32
CA ARG A 134 -9.66 4.50 -5.94
C ARG A 134 -10.99 4.10 -5.34
N ILE A 135 -10.94 3.34 -4.26
CA ILE A 135 -12.10 3.04 -3.40
C ILE A 135 -11.83 3.66 -2.03
N THR A 136 -12.79 4.43 -1.54
CA THR A 136 -12.68 5.15 -0.27
C THR A 136 -13.81 4.79 0.67
N VAL A 137 -13.75 5.28 1.90
CA VAL A 137 -14.86 5.14 2.89
C VAL A 137 -16.17 5.79 2.41
N PHE A 138 -16.12 6.62 1.39
CA PHE A 138 -17.25 7.34 0.82
C PHE A 138 -17.75 6.74 -0.50
N THR A 139 -17.08 5.69 -1.01
CA THR A 139 -17.49 5.05 -2.26
C THR A 139 -18.88 4.44 -2.13
N PRO A 140 -19.84 4.86 -2.96
CA PRO A 140 -21.21 4.39 -2.86
C PRO A 140 -21.34 2.91 -3.29
N PRO A 141 -22.25 2.16 -2.66
CA PRO A 141 -22.43 0.71 -2.92
C PRO A 141 -22.68 0.38 -4.40
N GLU A 142 -23.39 1.24 -5.12
CA GLU A 142 -23.70 1.07 -6.55
C GLU A 142 -22.45 1.15 -7.45
N ARG A 143 -21.41 1.88 -7.05
CA ARG A 143 -20.10 1.91 -7.72
C ARG A 143 -19.26 0.69 -7.31
N LEU A 144 -19.27 0.32 -6.03
CA LEU A 144 -18.44 -0.76 -5.50
C LEU A 144 -18.92 -2.15 -5.93
N ALA A 145 -20.24 -2.41 -5.95
CA ALA A 145 -20.80 -3.74 -6.20
C ALA A 145 -20.29 -4.40 -7.50
N PRO A 146 -20.33 -3.74 -8.69
CA PRO A 146 -19.85 -4.36 -9.94
C PRO A 146 -18.33 -4.62 -9.94
N ILE A 147 -17.55 -3.87 -9.17
CA ILE A 147 -16.10 -4.08 -9.00
C ILE A 147 -15.84 -5.38 -8.23
N LEU A 148 -16.56 -5.58 -7.12
CA LEU A 148 -16.43 -6.78 -6.31
C LEU A 148 -16.98 -8.03 -7.01
N GLU A 149 -18.06 -7.89 -7.79
CA GLU A 149 -18.59 -8.97 -8.61
C GLU A 149 -17.56 -9.48 -9.62
N GLN A 150 -16.82 -8.57 -10.27
CA GLN A 150 -15.76 -8.93 -11.21
C GLN A 150 -14.59 -9.67 -10.51
N GLY A 151 -14.30 -9.35 -9.25
CA GLY A 151 -13.32 -10.06 -8.44
C GLY A 151 -13.72 -11.49 -8.11
N GLY A 152 -15.00 -11.76 -7.95
CA GLY A 152 -15.57 -13.10 -7.76
C GLY A 152 -15.39 -13.71 -6.37
N ALA A 153 -14.67 -13.07 -5.43
CA ALA A 153 -14.52 -13.49 -4.05
C ALA A 153 -15.57 -12.82 -3.14
N ASP A 154 -15.92 -13.46 -2.04
CA ASP A 154 -16.83 -12.87 -1.06
C ASP A 154 -16.14 -11.80 -0.21
N LEU A 155 -14.81 -11.94 0.00
CA LEU A 155 -13.96 -10.94 0.66
C LEU A 155 -12.82 -10.53 -0.28
N THR A 156 -12.69 -9.22 -0.50
CA THR A 156 -11.56 -8.57 -1.17
C THR A 156 -10.79 -7.72 -0.15
N VAL A 157 -9.47 -7.89 -0.11
CA VAL A 157 -8.55 -7.05 0.69
C VAL A 157 -7.71 -6.19 -0.25
N ALA A 158 -7.63 -4.90 0.06
CA ALA A 158 -6.90 -3.91 -0.74
C ALA A 158 -6.17 -2.86 0.13
N GLY A 159 -5.44 -1.96 -0.52
CA GLY A 159 -4.75 -0.80 0.04
C GLY A 159 -4.96 0.45 -0.81
N HIS A 160 -3.85 1.02 -1.37
CA HIS A 160 -3.80 2.12 -2.34
C HIS A 160 -4.29 3.49 -1.83
N THR A 161 -5.44 3.55 -1.17
CA THR A 161 -5.98 4.82 -0.64
C THR A 161 -5.50 5.11 0.79
N HIS A 162 -4.65 4.27 1.34
CA HIS A 162 -3.90 4.42 2.61
C HIS A 162 -4.78 4.64 3.85
N ARG A 163 -6.07 4.33 3.78
CA ARG A 163 -7.03 4.49 4.86
C ARG A 163 -7.81 3.21 5.08
N GLN A 164 -7.85 2.74 6.32
CA GLN A 164 -8.62 1.57 6.68
C GLN A 164 -10.13 1.82 6.52
N PHE A 165 -10.80 0.86 5.91
CA PHE A 165 -12.25 0.78 5.86
C PHE A 165 -12.73 -0.66 5.71
N ASP A 166 -14.03 -0.86 5.95
CA ASP A 166 -14.72 -2.12 5.81
C ASP A 166 -16.10 -1.85 5.21
N LEU A 167 -16.26 -2.19 3.94
CA LEU A 167 -17.46 -1.89 3.16
C LEU A 167 -18.09 -3.17 2.62
N THR A 168 -19.42 -3.15 2.50
CA THR A 168 -20.20 -4.23 1.88
C THR A 168 -21.06 -3.68 0.76
N ALA A 169 -20.97 -4.31 -0.42
CA ALA A 169 -21.78 -3.97 -1.60
C ALA A 169 -22.11 -5.22 -2.40
N GLY A 170 -23.36 -5.37 -2.88
CA GLY A 170 -23.77 -6.51 -3.69
C GLY A 170 -23.61 -7.88 -3.00
N GLY A 171 -23.68 -7.92 -1.66
CA GLY A 171 -23.49 -9.14 -0.86
C GLY A 171 -22.01 -9.55 -0.69
N ARG A 172 -21.04 -8.76 -1.17
CA ARG A 172 -19.59 -8.98 -1.04
C ARG A 172 -18.97 -7.90 -0.17
N ARG A 173 -17.81 -8.20 0.42
CA ARG A 173 -17.09 -7.34 1.37
C ARG A 173 -15.76 -6.88 0.77
N MET A 174 -15.41 -5.63 1.00
CA MET A 174 -14.09 -5.08 0.72
C MET A 174 -13.52 -4.44 1.97
N VAL A 175 -12.28 -4.83 2.32
CA VAL A 175 -11.56 -4.26 3.44
C VAL A 175 -10.26 -3.64 2.93
N ASN A 176 -10.03 -2.38 3.30
CA ASN A 176 -8.77 -1.72 3.03
C ASN A 176 -7.84 -1.87 4.24
N ALA A 177 -6.63 -2.32 4.01
CA ALA A 177 -5.64 -2.55 5.05
C ALA A 177 -5.06 -1.26 5.65
N GLY A 178 -5.31 -0.13 5.04
CA GLY A 178 -4.61 1.11 5.33
C GLY A 178 -3.20 1.10 4.75
N SER A 179 -2.28 1.81 5.36
CA SER A 179 -0.88 1.85 4.94
C SER A 179 0.06 1.65 6.12
N VAL A 180 1.05 0.76 5.94
CA VAL A 180 2.13 0.59 6.91
C VAL A 180 3.03 1.82 6.93
N GLY A 181 3.35 2.37 5.75
CA GLY A 181 4.41 3.37 5.61
C GLY A 181 3.96 4.81 5.44
N ARG A 182 2.76 5.05 4.89
CA ARG A 182 2.27 6.38 4.54
C ARG A 182 0.76 6.52 4.80
N PRO A 183 0.30 6.34 6.03
CA PRO A 183 -1.13 6.31 6.34
C PRO A 183 -1.81 7.68 6.15
N TYR A 184 -3.05 7.66 5.63
CA TYR A 184 -3.95 8.80 5.59
C TYR A 184 -5.07 8.61 6.61
N GLU A 185 -4.67 8.52 7.88
CA GLU A 185 -5.50 8.20 9.02
C GLU A 185 -5.59 9.37 10.01
N HIS A 186 -6.53 9.29 10.95
CA HIS A 186 -6.70 10.31 12.00
C HIS A 186 -5.59 10.30 13.05
N GLY A 187 -4.65 9.39 13.01
CA GLY A 187 -3.55 9.29 13.97
C GLY A 187 -2.31 8.62 13.39
N PRO A 188 -1.12 8.90 13.98
CA PRO A 188 0.13 8.30 13.52
C PRO A 188 0.19 6.82 13.83
N GLY A 189 0.91 6.06 13.01
CA GLY A 189 1.15 4.63 13.20
C GLY A 189 1.26 3.89 11.88
N ALA A 190 1.56 2.59 11.95
CA ALA A 190 1.54 1.67 10.82
C ALA A 190 0.22 0.90 10.85
N TYR A 191 -0.56 0.95 9.78
CA TYR A 191 -1.87 0.32 9.68
C TYR A 191 -1.79 -0.92 8.80
N TRP A 192 -2.42 -2.01 9.26
CA TRP A 192 -2.38 -3.32 8.61
C TRP A 192 -3.55 -4.20 9.04
N LEU A 193 -3.72 -5.40 8.46
CA LEU A 193 -4.77 -6.35 8.82
C LEU A 193 -4.20 -7.65 9.39
N ARG A 194 -4.91 -8.19 10.36
CA ARG A 194 -4.86 -9.60 10.74
C ARG A 194 -6.12 -10.30 10.24
N LEU A 195 -5.96 -11.42 9.55
CA LEU A 195 -7.05 -12.20 8.97
C LEU A 195 -7.01 -13.63 9.52
N GLY A 196 -8.18 -14.17 9.87
CA GLY A 196 -8.38 -15.49 10.41
C GLY A 196 -8.42 -15.54 11.96
N PRO A 197 -9.60 -15.98 12.56
CA PRO A 197 -10.85 -16.34 11.86
C PRO A 197 -11.69 -15.14 11.43
N ASP A 198 -11.42 -13.96 11.97
CA ASP A 198 -12.08 -12.69 11.65
C ASP A 198 -11.14 -11.74 10.92
N VAL A 199 -11.68 -10.60 10.48
CA VAL A 199 -10.87 -9.48 9.95
C VAL A 199 -10.63 -8.49 11.09
N GLU A 200 -9.36 -8.28 11.43
CA GLU A 200 -8.95 -7.31 12.44
C GLU A 200 -8.18 -6.14 11.79
N LEU A 201 -8.70 -4.93 11.95
CA LEU A 201 -8.00 -3.69 11.62
C LEU A 201 -6.96 -3.40 12.72
N ARG A 202 -5.67 -3.42 12.37
CA ARG A 202 -4.56 -3.28 13.31
C ARG A 202 -3.82 -1.96 13.10
N ARG A 203 -3.26 -1.45 14.18
CA ARG A 203 -2.41 -0.27 14.19
C ARG A 203 -1.25 -0.47 15.14
N THR A 204 -0.03 -0.34 14.61
CA THR A 204 1.22 -0.44 15.37
C THR A 204 1.83 0.95 15.57
N GLY A 205 2.16 1.29 16.81
CA GLY A 205 2.88 2.53 17.14
C GLY A 205 4.38 2.42 16.87
N TYR A 206 5.00 3.49 16.37
CA TYR A 206 6.46 3.62 16.27
C TYR A 206 6.87 5.09 16.40
N ASP A 207 8.17 5.36 16.52
CA ASP A 207 8.70 6.73 16.62
C ASP A 207 8.73 7.39 15.24
N THR A 208 7.64 8.08 14.89
CA THR A 208 7.51 8.80 13.61
C THR A 208 8.48 9.97 13.49
N GLY A 209 8.85 10.62 14.61
CA GLY A 209 9.82 11.72 14.61
C GLY A 209 11.22 11.23 14.25
N ALA A 210 11.66 10.13 14.85
CA ALA A 210 12.93 9.49 14.49
C ALA A 210 12.91 8.97 13.04
N ALA A 211 11.77 8.46 12.57
CA ALA A 211 11.63 8.02 11.17
C ALA A 211 11.80 9.18 10.18
N VAL A 212 11.11 10.31 10.38
CA VAL A 212 11.23 11.51 9.51
C VAL A 212 12.67 12.03 9.51
N ALA A 213 13.33 12.09 10.68
CA ALA A 213 14.73 12.51 10.77
C ALA A 213 15.66 11.59 9.94
N ARG A 214 15.41 10.27 9.91
CA ARG A 214 16.15 9.33 9.05
C ARG A 214 15.87 9.57 7.56
N PHE A 215 14.61 9.83 7.19
CA PHE A 215 14.22 10.09 5.79
C PHE A 215 14.89 11.36 5.25
N ALA A 216 14.95 12.41 6.07
CA ALA A 216 15.69 13.62 5.73
C ALA A 216 17.20 13.37 5.61
N ALA A 217 17.77 12.58 6.52
CA ALA A 217 19.21 12.27 6.53
C ALA A 217 19.67 11.49 5.28
N VAL A 218 18.80 10.66 4.68
CA VAL A 218 19.11 9.98 3.40
C VAL A 218 18.81 10.84 2.17
N GLY A 219 18.26 12.05 2.35
CA GLY A 219 17.94 12.97 1.26
C GLY A 219 16.69 12.59 0.47
N TYR A 220 15.71 11.92 1.11
CA TYR A 220 14.47 11.58 0.44
C TYR A 220 13.68 12.84 0.07
N PRO A 221 13.25 13.01 -1.20
CA PRO A 221 12.64 14.26 -1.67
C PRO A 221 11.36 14.69 -0.93
N LEU A 222 10.61 13.72 -0.40
CA LEU A 222 9.33 13.95 0.30
C LEU A 222 9.41 13.69 1.81
N ALA A 223 10.62 13.78 2.41
CA ALA A 223 10.84 13.44 3.81
C ALA A 223 9.91 14.20 4.77
N ASP A 224 9.65 15.49 4.52
CA ASP A 224 8.83 16.34 5.37
C ASP A 224 7.32 16.08 5.23
N SER A 225 6.89 15.49 4.11
CA SER A 225 5.47 15.31 3.80
C SER A 225 4.97 13.87 3.97
N ILE A 226 5.85 12.87 3.92
CA ILE A 226 5.44 11.45 3.90
C ILE A 226 4.65 11.00 5.14
N LEU A 227 4.94 11.59 6.30
CA LEU A 227 4.26 11.34 7.57
C LEU A 227 3.62 12.61 8.17
N ALA A 228 3.44 13.66 7.35
CA ALA A 228 2.78 14.87 7.80
C ALA A 228 1.32 14.58 8.20
N PRO A 229 0.80 15.22 9.26
CA PRO A 229 -0.61 15.11 9.61
C PRO A 229 -1.51 15.53 8.45
N VAL A 230 -2.56 14.75 8.20
CA VAL A 230 -3.49 14.97 7.10
C VAL A 230 -4.94 15.04 7.60
N ASP A 231 -5.80 15.71 6.83
CA ASP A 231 -7.23 15.55 6.97
C ASP A 231 -7.66 14.30 6.16
N ALA A 232 -7.83 13.19 6.88
CA ALA A 232 -8.16 11.90 6.28
C ALA A 232 -9.47 11.92 5.48
N ASP A 233 -10.48 12.67 5.96
CA ASP A 233 -11.76 12.80 5.27
C ASP A 233 -11.66 13.66 4.01
N ALA A 234 -10.89 14.73 4.06
CA ALA A 234 -10.67 15.58 2.89
C ALA A 234 -9.92 14.81 1.77
N ILE A 235 -8.90 14.02 2.13
CA ILE A 235 -8.19 13.17 1.16
C ILE A 235 -9.14 12.13 0.57
N ALA A 236 -9.92 11.41 1.40
CA ALA A 236 -10.82 10.39 0.92
C ALA A 236 -11.92 10.97 0.00
N ARG A 237 -12.49 12.14 0.31
CA ARG A 237 -13.44 12.83 -0.56
C ARG A 237 -12.79 13.24 -1.89
N ARG A 238 -11.59 13.81 -1.84
CA ARG A 238 -10.86 14.19 -3.05
C ARG A 238 -10.60 12.97 -3.95
N TYR A 239 -10.24 11.81 -3.36
CA TYR A 239 -10.07 10.58 -4.12
C TYR A 239 -11.37 10.07 -4.72
N GLU A 240 -12.50 10.22 -4.02
CA GLU A 240 -13.81 9.86 -4.55
C GLU A 240 -14.26 10.76 -5.70
N ASP A 241 -14.05 12.08 -5.57
CA ASP A 241 -14.43 13.07 -6.58
C ASP A 241 -13.65 12.91 -7.91
N HIS A 242 -12.42 12.35 -7.85
CA HIS A 242 -11.56 12.14 -9.02
C HIS A 242 -11.47 10.67 -9.45
N GLY A 243 -12.20 9.81 -8.83
CA GLY A 243 -12.41 8.35 -8.95
C GLY A 243 -11.54 7.57 -9.93
N ASP A 244 -11.83 7.66 -11.21
CA ASP A 244 -11.19 6.85 -12.26
C ASP A 244 -10.25 7.67 -13.17
N GLU A 245 -10.05 8.94 -12.89
CA GLU A 245 -9.07 9.73 -13.63
C GLU A 245 -7.67 9.24 -13.27
N ALA A 246 -7.03 8.59 -14.23
CA ALA A 246 -5.61 8.30 -14.18
C ALA A 246 -4.88 9.57 -13.73
N LEU A 247 -4.05 9.46 -12.69
CA LEU A 247 -3.27 10.52 -12.05
C LEU A 247 -3.09 11.77 -12.95
N ASP A 248 -4.02 12.72 -12.91
CA ASP A 248 -3.73 14.07 -13.37
C ASP A 248 -2.74 14.65 -12.35
N PRO A 249 -1.50 14.95 -12.78
CA PRO A 249 -0.48 15.54 -11.89
C PRO A 249 -0.98 16.78 -11.15
N SER A 250 -1.92 17.54 -11.74
CA SER A 250 -2.51 18.73 -11.14
C SER A 250 -3.40 18.41 -9.92
N SER A 251 -3.87 17.18 -9.78
CA SER A 251 -4.72 16.77 -8.66
C SER A 251 -3.96 16.60 -7.34
N TYR A 252 -2.63 16.55 -7.37
CA TYR A 252 -1.76 16.40 -6.18
C TYR A 252 -1.24 17.73 -5.60
N THR A 253 -1.66 18.89 -6.14
CA THR A 253 -1.27 20.20 -5.62
C THR A 253 -2.02 20.53 -4.32
N GLY A 254 -1.66 19.88 -3.24
CA GLY A 254 -2.31 20.14 -1.94
C GLY A 254 -1.77 19.28 -0.79
N VAL A 255 -0.75 18.48 -1.04
CA VAL A 255 0.00 17.76 -0.01
C VAL A 255 1.49 18.04 -0.27
N ALA A 256 1.86 19.31 -0.17
CA ALA A 256 3.23 19.77 0.02
C ALA A 256 3.32 20.32 1.43
#